data_a81f3a2fa5c37075b07c457edb8e299c
#
_entry.id   a81f3a2fa5c37075b07c457edb8e299c
#
_cell.length_a   1.000
_cell.length_b   1.000
_cell.length_c   1.000
_cell.angle_alpha   90.00
_cell.angle_beta   90.00
_cell.angle_gamma   90.00
#
_symmetry.space_group_name_H-M   'P 1'
#
loop_
_entity.id
_entity.type
_entity.pdbx_description
1 polymer ?
#
loop_
_entity_poly.entity_id
_entity_poly.type
_entity_poly.pdbx_seq_one_letter_code
_entity_poly.pdbx_strand_id
1 'polypeptide(L)'
;RMRLVGSEMCIRDRDKIFGYETSNVKNLLFQQSKSQINFEDIQNLLLSDIEMLNDEENNIVFKKLKNLKNNKHVIVDVENYSQLKKFSLVIKKLIKQKKFLFRTAASFISSISEKKSVSQSEIFFSNLRIKNKEKSFLPGLIIVGSYVELSTIQLNNLLEISNCNPVELDVFEFFKITSSDNNQKRRNLFKNKFLKEIRFSFEKGKTPVLFTSRKFMSLDSSELFNFYNLLACFIAELVADLKYEIGYLISKGGITTNLILSNGLNADYVYLEGQILTGISVVTYNLKNDEKLPIVTHPGNIGTKDSLVNIW
;
A
#
# COMPACT_ATOMS: atom_id res chain seq x y z
N ARG A 1 -18.27 -12.01 -0.72
CA ARG A 1 -18.11 -11.24 0.52
C ARG A 1 -17.00 -11.89 1.33
N MET A 2 -15.74 -11.48 1.16
CA MET A 2 -14.92 -11.57 2.35
C MET A 2 -15.71 -10.81 3.40
N ARG A 3 -16.21 -11.52 4.38
CA ARG A 3 -16.87 -10.94 5.54
C ARG A 3 -15.80 -10.14 6.25
N LEU A 4 -15.72 -8.86 5.96
CA LEU A 4 -15.02 -7.92 6.79
C LEU A 4 -15.75 -7.97 8.12
N VAL A 5 -15.20 -8.75 9.04
CA VAL A 5 -15.73 -8.87 10.41
C VAL A 5 -15.72 -7.46 10.99
N GLY A 6 -16.79 -7.05 11.66
CA GLY A 6 -17.17 -5.72 12.11
C GLY A 6 -16.12 -4.70 12.59
N SER A 7 -14.85 -5.11 12.81
CA SER A 7 -13.76 -4.21 13.15
C SER A 7 -13.22 -3.41 11.97
N GLU A 8 -13.20 -3.97 10.75
CA GLU A 8 -12.67 -3.27 9.57
C GLU A 8 -13.66 -2.27 8.97
N MET A 9 -14.95 -2.49 9.10
CA MET A 9 -15.97 -1.49 8.76
C MET A 9 -15.81 -0.22 9.61
N CYS A 10 -15.60 -0.38 10.92
CA CYS A 10 -15.41 0.76 11.84
C CYS A 10 -14.14 1.59 11.52
N ILE A 11 -13.10 0.99 10.96
CA ILE A 11 -11.86 1.71 10.60
C ILE A 11 -12.07 2.62 9.41
N ARG A 12 -12.76 2.16 8.36
CA ARG A 12 -13.03 2.96 7.17
C ARG A 12 -14.08 4.02 7.37
N ASP A 13 -15.09 3.77 8.18
CA ASP A 13 -16.11 4.76 8.54
C ASP A 13 -15.53 5.97 9.30
N ARG A 14 -14.35 5.78 9.92
CA ARG A 14 -13.61 6.83 10.64
C ARG A 14 -12.51 7.49 9.81
N ASP A 15 -12.19 6.97 8.63
CA ASP A 15 -11.21 7.57 7.74
C ASP A 15 -11.80 8.82 7.07
N LYS A 16 -11.29 10.00 7.44
CA LYS A 16 -11.79 11.29 6.95
C LYS A 16 -11.50 11.54 5.47
N ILE A 17 -10.57 10.81 4.88
CA ILE A 17 -10.15 10.99 3.47
C ILE A 17 -10.75 9.91 2.56
N PHE A 18 -10.73 8.66 3.00
CA PHE A 18 -11.13 7.49 2.20
C PHE A 18 -12.34 6.76 2.77
N GLY A 19 -12.98 7.31 3.80
CA GLY A 19 -14.15 6.74 4.43
C GLY A 19 -15.36 6.68 3.50
N TYR A 20 -16.28 5.78 3.81
CA TYR A 20 -17.56 5.66 3.12
C TYR A 20 -18.67 5.19 4.09
N GLU A 21 -19.88 5.63 3.82
CA GLU A 21 -21.04 5.40 4.70
C GLU A 21 -21.74 4.06 4.49
N THR A 22 -21.42 3.35 3.41
CA THR A 22 -22.10 2.10 3.06
C THR A 22 -21.14 0.99 2.67
N SER A 23 -21.36 -0.22 3.19
CA SER A 23 -20.65 -1.44 2.75
C SER A 23 -21.27 -2.10 1.51
N ASN A 24 -22.42 -1.62 1.05
CA ASN A 24 -23.03 -2.09 -0.19
C ASN A 24 -22.29 -1.49 -1.39
N VAL A 25 -21.59 -2.34 -2.15
CA VAL A 25 -20.74 -1.89 -3.26
C VAL A 25 -21.53 -1.20 -4.37
N LYS A 26 -22.81 -1.56 -4.59
CA LYS A 26 -23.67 -0.90 -5.57
C LYS A 26 -23.96 0.54 -5.16
N ASN A 27 -24.33 0.75 -3.89
CA ASN A 27 -24.56 2.08 -3.34
C ASN A 27 -23.26 2.91 -3.34
N LEU A 28 -22.15 2.31 -2.93
CA LEU A 28 -20.85 2.96 -2.94
C LEU A 28 -20.46 3.43 -4.34
N LEU A 29 -20.60 2.57 -5.36
CA LEU A 29 -20.30 2.91 -6.75
C LEU A 29 -21.16 4.06 -7.24
N PHE A 30 -22.47 4.03 -6.94
CA PHE A 30 -23.39 5.10 -7.31
C PHE A 30 -23.02 6.43 -6.64
N GLN A 31 -22.78 6.44 -5.34
CA GLN A 31 -22.36 7.63 -4.60
C GLN A 31 -21.05 8.21 -5.11
N GLN A 32 -20.02 7.37 -5.31
CA GLN A 32 -18.70 7.81 -5.79
C GLN A 32 -18.73 8.30 -7.24
N SER A 33 -19.66 7.84 -8.05
CA SER A 33 -19.84 8.32 -9.42
C SER A 33 -20.42 9.75 -9.51
N LYS A 34 -20.83 10.34 -8.39
CA LYS A 34 -21.51 11.65 -8.34
C LYS A 34 -22.69 11.72 -9.31
N SER A 35 -23.49 10.65 -9.34
CA SER A 35 -24.66 10.49 -10.22
C SER A 35 -24.36 10.45 -11.73
N GLN A 36 -23.11 10.21 -12.12
CA GLN A 36 -22.74 9.99 -13.53
C GLN A 36 -23.14 8.59 -14.05
N ILE A 37 -23.48 7.68 -13.16
CA ILE A 37 -23.94 6.33 -13.47
C ILE A 37 -25.38 6.18 -13.00
N ASN A 38 -26.26 5.64 -13.85
CA ASN A 38 -27.61 5.32 -13.40
C ASN A 38 -27.57 4.08 -12.50
N PHE A 39 -28.27 4.15 -11.38
CA PHE A 39 -28.33 3.04 -10.41
C PHE A 39 -28.81 1.72 -11.04
N GLU A 40 -29.76 1.80 -11.99
CA GLU A 40 -30.30 0.66 -12.73
C GLU A 40 -29.30 0.01 -13.68
N ASP A 41 -28.25 0.74 -14.08
CA ASP A 41 -27.17 0.22 -14.94
C ASP A 41 -26.12 -0.58 -14.16
N ILE A 42 -26.22 -0.62 -12.83
CA ILE A 42 -25.37 -1.41 -11.97
C ILE A 42 -26.05 -2.75 -11.66
N GLN A 43 -25.51 -3.81 -12.23
CA GLN A 43 -25.99 -5.19 -12.05
C GLN A 43 -25.16 -5.91 -11.00
N ASN A 44 -25.77 -6.87 -10.30
CA ASN A 44 -25.06 -7.77 -9.39
C ASN A 44 -25.04 -9.18 -9.95
N LEU A 45 -23.90 -9.83 -9.84
CA LEU A 45 -23.77 -11.28 -9.87
C LEU A 45 -23.63 -11.74 -8.42
N LEU A 46 -24.67 -12.39 -7.93
CA LEU A 46 -24.73 -12.85 -6.56
C LEU A 46 -23.88 -14.12 -6.38
N LEU A 47 -23.59 -14.44 -5.14
CA LEU A 47 -22.86 -15.65 -4.78
C LEU A 47 -23.52 -16.90 -5.37
N SER A 48 -24.86 -17.00 -5.32
CA SER A 48 -25.64 -18.10 -5.92
C SER A 48 -25.41 -18.22 -7.43
N ASP A 49 -25.29 -17.10 -8.16
CA ASP A 49 -25.00 -17.12 -9.59
C ASP A 49 -23.61 -17.72 -9.86
N ILE A 50 -22.64 -17.42 -8.98
CA ILE A 50 -21.26 -17.92 -9.09
C ILE A 50 -21.15 -19.41 -8.70
N GLU A 51 -21.90 -19.85 -7.72
CA GLU A 51 -21.94 -21.26 -7.29
C GLU A 51 -22.51 -22.18 -8.38
N MET A 52 -23.51 -21.70 -9.11
CA MET A 52 -24.13 -22.40 -10.23
C MET A 52 -23.29 -22.38 -11.53
N LEU A 53 -22.10 -21.75 -11.49
CA LEU A 53 -21.22 -21.71 -12.64
C LEU A 53 -20.70 -23.12 -12.97
N ASN A 54 -20.99 -23.54 -14.18
CA ASN A 54 -20.42 -24.71 -14.87
C ASN A 54 -19.63 -24.25 -16.10
N ASP A 55 -18.87 -25.14 -16.71
CA ASP A 55 -18.01 -24.79 -17.87
C ASP A 55 -18.78 -24.58 -19.19
N GLU A 56 -20.10 -24.61 -19.17
CA GLU A 56 -20.93 -24.49 -20.37
C GLU A 56 -21.15 -23.00 -20.74
N GLU A 57 -21.06 -22.71 -22.02
CA GLU A 57 -21.36 -21.36 -22.59
C GLU A 57 -22.85 -21.00 -22.48
N ASN A 58 -23.70 -21.95 -22.17
CA ASN A 58 -25.11 -21.72 -21.91
C ASN A 58 -25.45 -21.24 -20.51
N ASN A 59 -24.45 -21.10 -19.65
CA ASN A 59 -24.62 -20.60 -18.30
C ASN A 59 -25.21 -19.18 -18.28
N ILE A 60 -26.10 -18.93 -17.32
CA ILE A 60 -26.80 -17.63 -17.18
C ILE A 60 -25.83 -16.47 -16.98
N VAL A 61 -24.73 -16.69 -16.25
CA VAL A 61 -23.68 -15.67 -16.01
C VAL A 61 -22.95 -15.32 -17.30
N PHE A 62 -22.58 -16.34 -18.09
CA PHE A 62 -21.92 -16.13 -19.38
C PHE A 62 -22.82 -15.30 -20.31
N LYS A 63 -24.10 -15.67 -20.46
CA LYS A 63 -25.07 -14.94 -21.27
C LYS A 63 -25.28 -13.51 -20.77
N LYS A 64 -25.41 -13.32 -19.46
CA LYS A 64 -25.59 -12.01 -18.82
C LYS A 64 -24.40 -11.08 -19.12
N LEU A 65 -23.18 -11.57 -18.96
CA LEU A 65 -21.96 -10.80 -19.22
C LEU A 65 -21.73 -10.56 -20.73
N LYS A 66 -22.01 -11.53 -21.58
CA LYS A 66 -21.92 -11.41 -23.04
C LYS A 66 -22.85 -10.33 -23.57
N ASN A 67 -24.07 -10.23 -23.04
CA ASN A 67 -25.11 -9.31 -23.48
C ASN A 67 -24.99 -7.89 -22.87
N LEU A 68 -24.02 -7.65 -21.99
CA LEU A 68 -23.79 -6.30 -21.47
C LEU A 68 -23.48 -5.33 -22.61
N LYS A 69 -24.11 -4.14 -22.59
CA LYS A 69 -23.91 -3.06 -23.56
C LYS A 69 -23.77 -1.72 -22.83
N ASN A 70 -23.33 -0.69 -23.53
CA ASN A 70 -23.36 0.69 -23.05
C ASN A 70 -22.61 0.94 -21.74
N ASN A 71 -21.44 0.31 -21.56
CA ASN A 71 -20.62 0.46 -20.37
C ASN A 71 -21.32 0.18 -19.04
N LYS A 72 -22.30 -0.75 -19.04
CA LYS A 72 -22.95 -1.17 -17.79
C LYS A 72 -21.96 -1.76 -16.79
N HIS A 73 -22.21 -1.51 -15.52
CA HIS A 73 -21.38 -1.97 -14.42
C HIS A 73 -21.89 -3.27 -13.86
N VAL A 74 -20.98 -4.18 -13.51
CA VAL A 74 -21.33 -5.45 -12.87
C VAL A 74 -20.49 -5.61 -11.61
N ILE A 75 -21.16 -5.80 -10.50
CA ILE A 75 -20.56 -6.16 -9.23
C ILE A 75 -20.62 -7.68 -9.09
N VAL A 76 -19.52 -8.28 -8.69
CA VAL A 76 -19.39 -9.73 -8.56
C VAL A 76 -19.07 -10.09 -7.12
N ASP A 77 -19.97 -10.82 -6.48
CA ASP A 77 -19.80 -11.31 -5.12
C ASP A 77 -19.11 -12.67 -5.12
N VAL A 78 -17.99 -12.79 -4.41
CA VAL A 78 -17.26 -14.05 -4.19
C VAL A 78 -16.75 -14.12 -2.76
N GLU A 79 -16.71 -15.32 -2.18
CA GLU A 79 -16.25 -15.56 -0.81
C GLU A 79 -14.91 -16.29 -0.74
N ASN A 80 -14.58 -17.05 -1.77
CA ASN A 80 -13.39 -17.91 -1.77
C ASN A 80 -12.74 -18.03 -3.15
N TYR A 81 -11.51 -18.54 -3.15
CA TYR A 81 -10.72 -18.68 -4.38
C TYR A 81 -11.32 -19.69 -5.38
N SER A 82 -12.07 -20.70 -4.92
CA SER A 82 -12.71 -21.66 -5.83
C SER A 82 -13.78 -20.99 -6.70
N GLN A 83 -14.63 -20.18 -6.07
CA GLN A 83 -15.63 -19.36 -6.77
C GLN A 83 -14.98 -18.36 -7.72
N LEU A 84 -13.91 -17.68 -7.24
CA LEU A 84 -13.18 -16.73 -8.05
C LEU A 84 -12.53 -17.38 -9.27
N LYS A 85 -12.03 -18.61 -9.13
CA LYS A 85 -11.48 -19.39 -10.24
C LYS A 85 -12.55 -19.75 -11.27
N LYS A 86 -13.74 -20.21 -10.84
CA LYS A 86 -14.87 -20.48 -11.73
C LYS A 86 -15.24 -19.21 -12.54
N PHE A 87 -15.38 -18.09 -11.87
CA PHE A 87 -15.65 -16.80 -12.52
C PHE A 87 -14.54 -16.41 -13.50
N SER A 88 -13.29 -16.58 -13.13
CA SER A 88 -12.13 -16.28 -14.00
C SER A 88 -12.13 -17.10 -15.29
N LEU A 89 -12.57 -18.37 -15.27
CA LEU A 89 -12.69 -19.19 -16.47
C LEU A 89 -13.74 -18.64 -17.43
N VAL A 90 -14.87 -18.17 -16.92
CA VAL A 90 -15.92 -17.52 -17.74
C VAL A 90 -15.37 -16.24 -18.37
N ILE A 91 -14.68 -15.41 -17.58
CA ILE A 91 -14.09 -14.17 -18.06
C ILE A 91 -13.04 -14.44 -19.14
N LYS A 92 -12.18 -15.45 -19.00
CA LYS A 92 -11.17 -15.83 -20.01
C LYS A 92 -11.77 -16.16 -21.37
N LYS A 93 -12.93 -16.81 -21.39
CA LYS A 93 -13.67 -17.08 -22.65
C LYS A 93 -14.22 -15.77 -23.23
N LEU A 94 -14.76 -14.89 -22.39
CA LEU A 94 -15.45 -13.66 -22.82
C LEU A 94 -14.50 -12.55 -23.27
N ILE A 95 -13.31 -12.39 -22.66
CA ILE A 95 -12.35 -11.33 -23.06
C ILE A 95 -11.81 -11.50 -24.48
N LYS A 96 -11.93 -12.70 -25.06
CA LYS A 96 -11.62 -12.95 -26.47
C LYS A 96 -12.66 -12.36 -27.42
N GLN A 97 -13.88 -12.13 -26.95
CA GLN A 97 -15.03 -11.68 -27.72
C GLN A 97 -15.45 -10.25 -27.40
N LYS A 98 -15.09 -9.75 -26.20
CA LYS A 98 -15.56 -8.47 -25.66
C LYS A 98 -14.53 -7.83 -24.75
N LYS A 99 -14.44 -6.50 -24.80
CA LYS A 99 -13.57 -5.71 -23.91
C LYS A 99 -14.25 -5.48 -22.56
N PHE A 100 -13.52 -5.72 -21.47
CA PHE A 100 -13.93 -5.43 -20.11
C PHE A 100 -12.89 -4.54 -19.44
N LEU A 101 -13.36 -3.63 -18.58
CA LEU A 101 -12.52 -2.91 -17.65
C LEU A 101 -12.79 -3.49 -16.25
N PHE A 102 -11.71 -3.88 -15.55
CA PHE A 102 -11.82 -4.50 -14.25
C PHE A 102 -11.32 -3.56 -13.15
N ARG A 103 -12.15 -3.33 -12.14
CA ARG A 103 -11.73 -2.78 -10.84
C ARG A 103 -11.82 -3.90 -9.82
N THR A 104 -10.67 -4.39 -9.38
CA THR A 104 -10.64 -5.64 -8.63
C THR A 104 -9.55 -5.64 -7.55
N ALA A 105 -9.65 -6.58 -6.61
CA ALA A 105 -8.58 -6.93 -5.69
C ALA A 105 -7.51 -7.80 -6.40
N ALA A 106 -6.32 -7.88 -5.80
CA ALA A 106 -5.19 -8.67 -6.34
C ALA A 106 -5.52 -10.16 -6.52
N SER A 107 -6.44 -10.70 -5.72
CA SER A 107 -6.90 -12.09 -5.81
C SER A 107 -7.50 -12.45 -7.17
N PHE A 108 -8.24 -11.53 -7.80
CA PHE A 108 -8.79 -11.76 -9.15
C PHE A 108 -7.68 -11.80 -10.20
N ILE A 109 -6.68 -10.91 -10.10
CA ILE A 109 -5.53 -10.91 -11.02
C ILE A 109 -4.77 -12.23 -10.93
N SER A 110 -4.52 -12.72 -9.72
CA SER A 110 -3.91 -14.03 -9.47
C SER A 110 -4.75 -15.17 -10.07
N SER A 111 -6.06 -15.13 -9.88
CA SER A 111 -6.97 -16.17 -10.39
C SER A 111 -7.05 -16.19 -11.92
N ILE A 112 -7.10 -15.03 -12.58
CA ILE A 112 -7.21 -14.96 -14.04
C ILE A 112 -5.88 -15.24 -14.74
N SER A 113 -4.74 -14.89 -14.12
CA SER A 113 -3.41 -15.15 -14.68
C SER A 113 -2.94 -16.59 -14.53
N GLU A 114 -3.57 -17.38 -13.64
CA GLU A 114 -3.17 -18.76 -13.26
C GLU A 114 -1.73 -18.85 -12.72
N LYS A 115 -1.08 -17.71 -12.47
CA LYS A 115 0.25 -17.69 -11.88
C LYS A 115 0.16 -18.00 -10.40
N LYS A 116 0.95 -18.97 -9.96
CA LYS A 116 1.16 -19.20 -8.52
C LYS A 116 1.99 -18.04 -7.97
N SER A 117 1.66 -17.58 -6.76
CA SER A 117 2.55 -16.63 -6.06
C SER A 117 3.90 -17.29 -5.84
N VAL A 118 4.97 -16.63 -6.26
CA VAL A 118 6.33 -17.07 -5.95
C VAL A 118 6.67 -16.41 -4.61
N SER A 119 6.66 -17.21 -3.55
CA SER A 119 7.23 -16.81 -2.26
C SER A 119 8.72 -17.07 -2.33
N GLN A 120 9.52 -16.02 -2.13
CA GLN A 120 10.98 -16.15 -2.01
C GLN A 120 11.35 -16.48 -0.56
N SER A 121 12.51 -17.10 -0.36
CA SER A 121 13.00 -17.42 0.98
C SER A 121 13.52 -16.17 1.70
N GLU A 122 13.55 -16.20 3.03
CA GLU A 122 14.17 -15.15 3.84
C GLU A 122 15.64 -14.93 3.47
N ILE A 123 16.36 -16.00 3.16
CA ILE A 123 17.77 -15.96 2.70
C ILE A 123 17.88 -15.16 1.41
N PHE A 124 16.94 -15.32 0.47
CA PHE A 124 16.93 -14.56 -0.77
C PHE A 124 16.87 -13.06 -0.50
N PHE A 125 15.91 -12.62 0.32
CA PHE A 125 15.74 -11.20 0.64
C PHE A 125 16.90 -10.63 1.46
N SER A 126 17.47 -11.41 2.38
CA SER A 126 18.65 -11.02 3.15
C SER A 126 19.86 -10.76 2.24
N ASN A 127 20.01 -11.55 1.16
CA ASN A 127 21.09 -11.38 0.17
C ASN A 127 20.94 -10.14 -0.71
N LEU A 128 19.75 -9.53 -0.78
CA LEU A 128 19.53 -8.27 -1.51
C LEU A 128 20.10 -7.05 -0.76
N ARG A 129 20.35 -7.16 0.54
CA ARG A 129 20.85 -6.05 1.35
C ARG A 129 22.21 -5.56 0.85
N ILE A 130 22.35 -4.24 0.71
CA ILE A 130 23.59 -3.61 0.27
C ILE A 130 24.66 -3.77 1.35
N LYS A 131 25.88 -4.05 0.91
CA LYS A 131 27.09 -4.16 1.75
C LYS A 131 28.03 -3.00 1.46
N ASN A 132 28.73 -2.54 2.49
CA ASN A 132 29.80 -1.58 2.33
C ASN A 132 31.06 -2.22 1.71
N LYS A 133 32.12 -1.44 1.49
CA LYS A 133 33.39 -1.91 0.94
C LYS A 133 34.06 -3.00 1.77
N GLU A 134 33.78 -3.05 3.05
CA GLU A 134 34.30 -4.04 4.01
C GLU A 134 33.44 -5.31 4.05
N LYS A 135 32.48 -5.46 3.14
CA LYS A 135 31.49 -6.56 3.07
C LYS A 135 30.53 -6.65 4.25
N SER A 136 30.46 -5.64 5.11
CA SER A 136 29.46 -5.53 6.16
C SER A 136 28.15 -4.95 5.61
N PHE A 137 27.01 -5.42 6.11
CA PHE A 137 25.71 -4.88 5.68
C PHE A 137 25.54 -3.42 6.12
N LEU A 138 25.09 -2.58 5.21
CA LEU A 138 24.64 -1.25 5.54
C LEU A 138 23.38 -1.31 6.44
N PRO A 139 23.17 -0.30 7.31
CA PRO A 139 22.00 -0.24 8.19
C PRO A 139 20.68 -0.19 7.39
N GLY A 140 19.59 -0.58 8.01
CA GLY A 140 18.26 -0.43 7.43
C GLY A 140 17.59 0.86 7.86
N LEU A 141 16.56 1.26 7.13
CA LEU A 141 15.66 2.34 7.50
C LEU A 141 14.22 1.86 7.41
N ILE A 142 13.43 2.11 8.44
CA ILE A 142 11.99 1.78 8.44
C ILE A 142 11.20 3.09 8.49
N ILE A 143 10.21 3.21 7.61
CA ILE A 143 9.31 4.37 7.52
C ILE A 143 7.87 3.92 7.70
N VAL A 144 7.15 4.52 8.66
CA VAL A 144 5.75 4.25 8.94
C VAL A 144 4.94 5.54 8.78
N GLY A 145 4.54 5.83 7.53
CA GLY A 145 3.71 7.00 7.22
C GLY A 145 2.21 6.77 7.38
N SER A 146 1.79 5.50 7.44
CA SER A 146 0.37 5.14 7.63
C SER A 146 -0.04 5.28 9.09
N TYR A 147 -1.18 5.93 9.33
CA TYR A 147 -1.77 6.19 10.66
C TYR A 147 -3.02 5.32 10.96
N VAL A 148 -3.37 4.37 10.08
CA VAL A 148 -4.48 3.45 10.35
C VAL A 148 -4.17 2.58 11.57
N GLU A 149 -5.20 2.13 12.28
CA GLU A 149 -5.09 1.41 13.54
C GLU A 149 -4.14 0.21 13.47
N LEU A 150 -4.28 -0.64 12.43
CA LEU A 150 -3.40 -1.79 12.24
C LEU A 150 -1.92 -1.35 12.11
N SER A 151 -1.64 -0.26 11.38
CA SER A 151 -0.27 0.28 11.27
C SER A 151 0.27 0.76 12.61
N THR A 152 -0.59 1.30 13.47
CA THR A 152 -0.21 1.74 14.81
C THR A 152 0.14 0.54 15.71
N ILE A 153 -0.67 -0.53 15.67
CA ILE A 153 -0.38 -1.77 16.39
C ILE A 153 0.95 -2.38 15.93
N GLN A 154 1.16 -2.48 14.61
CA GLN A 154 2.39 -3.03 14.04
C GLN A 154 3.62 -2.17 14.39
N LEU A 155 3.47 -0.85 14.41
CA LEU A 155 4.54 0.06 14.83
C LEU A 155 4.89 -0.14 16.30
N ASN A 156 3.90 -0.21 17.19
CA ASN A 156 4.12 -0.41 18.62
C ASN A 156 4.85 -1.73 18.87
N ASN A 157 4.42 -2.83 18.25
CA ASN A 157 5.10 -4.13 18.37
C ASN A 157 6.57 -4.05 17.88
N LEU A 158 6.84 -3.31 16.81
CA LEU A 158 8.20 -3.14 16.30
C LEU A 158 9.07 -2.33 17.26
N LEU A 159 8.53 -1.28 17.89
CA LEU A 159 9.26 -0.41 18.81
C LEU A 159 9.57 -1.08 20.15
N GLU A 160 8.96 -2.21 20.48
CA GLU A 160 9.34 -3.04 21.63
C GLU A 160 10.70 -3.73 21.43
N ILE A 161 11.19 -3.80 20.19
CA ILE A 161 12.46 -4.45 19.87
C ILE A 161 13.62 -3.50 20.16
N SER A 162 14.55 -3.91 21.03
CA SER A 162 15.67 -3.08 21.50
C SER A 162 16.60 -2.55 20.42
N ASN A 163 16.69 -3.24 19.26
CA ASN A 163 17.51 -2.83 18.14
C ASN A 163 16.82 -1.80 17.20
N CYS A 164 15.52 -1.53 17.43
CA CYS A 164 14.81 -0.46 16.75
C CYS A 164 14.94 0.85 17.55
N ASN A 165 15.20 1.96 16.85
CA ASN A 165 15.26 3.29 17.47
C ASN A 165 14.12 4.16 16.95
N PRO A 166 13.18 4.60 17.83
CA PRO A 166 12.07 5.44 17.41
C PRO A 166 12.55 6.83 16.99
N VAL A 167 12.08 7.30 15.84
CA VAL A 167 12.28 8.67 15.34
C VAL A 167 10.91 9.23 15.01
N GLU A 168 10.30 9.94 15.94
CA GLU A 168 8.95 10.47 15.77
C GLU A 168 8.96 11.82 15.06
N LEU A 169 8.22 11.94 13.96
CA LEU A 169 7.95 13.18 13.25
C LEU A 169 6.61 13.74 13.75
N ASP A 170 6.67 14.79 14.57
CA ASP A 170 5.48 15.48 15.09
C ASP A 170 4.77 16.24 13.96
N VAL A 171 3.55 15.81 13.63
CA VAL A 171 2.75 16.39 12.53
C VAL A 171 2.35 17.83 12.80
N PHE A 172 2.17 18.25 14.06
CA PHE A 172 1.86 19.64 14.41
C PHE A 172 3.08 20.57 14.30
N GLU A 173 4.26 20.08 14.69
CA GLU A 173 5.50 20.83 14.49
C GLU A 173 5.76 21.04 13.00
N PHE A 174 5.61 19.99 12.20
CA PHE A 174 5.74 20.07 10.74
C PHE A 174 4.74 21.05 10.13
N PHE A 175 3.46 20.99 10.54
CA PHE A 175 2.45 21.92 10.07
C PHE A 175 2.79 23.37 10.36
N LYS A 176 3.20 23.69 11.59
CA LYS A 176 3.64 25.06 11.97
C LYS A 176 4.79 25.56 11.11
N ILE A 177 5.74 24.69 10.78
CA ILE A 177 6.88 25.03 9.94
C ILE A 177 6.42 25.32 8.50
N THR A 178 5.51 24.52 7.97
CA THR A 178 5.05 24.66 6.57
C THR A 178 4.08 25.81 6.37
N SER A 179 3.36 26.24 7.41
CA SER A 179 2.38 27.35 7.37
C SER A 179 2.98 28.72 7.65
N SER A 180 4.31 28.86 7.86
CA SER A 180 4.95 30.12 8.21
C SER A 180 5.67 30.77 7.02
N ASP A 181 5.71 32.10 6.96
CA ASP A 181 6.31 32.87 5.85
C ASP A 181 7.83 32.66 5.65
N ASN A 182 8.55 32.21 6.69
CA ASN A 182 9.99 31.93 6.61
C ASN A 182 10.29 30.42 6.50
N ASN A 183 9.59 29.78 5.59
CA ASN A 183 9.40 28.35 5.51
C ASN A 183 10.69 27.55 5.19
N GLN A 184 11.47 27.99 4.19
CA GLN A 184 12.58 27.19 3.66
C GLN A 184 13.72 26.97 4.65
N LYS A 185 14.15 28.02 5.38
CA LYS A 185 15.24 27.90 6.36
C LYS A 185 14.84 27.02 7.55
N ARG A 186 13.62 27.20 8.06
CA ARG A 186 13.09 26.38 9.16
C ARG A 186 12.91 24.93 8.74
N ARG A 187 12.41 24.69 7.52
CA ARG A 187 12.25 23.36 6.95
C ARG A 187 13.59 22.63 6.79
N ASN A 188 14.63 23.32 6.34
CA ASN A 188 15.98 22.76 6.24
C ASN A 188 16.57 22.42 7.62
N LEU A 189 16.39 23.26 8.62
CA LEU A 189 16.80 22.95 9.99
C LEU A 189 16.07 21.73 10.55
N PHE A 190 14.77 21.65 10.32
CA PHE A 190 13.94 20.53 10.71
C PHE A 190 14.38 19.23 10.01
N LYS A 191 14.63 19.27 8.70
CA LYS A 191 15.16 18.15 7.93
C LYS A 191 16.49 17.68 8.49
N ASN A 192 17.42 18.58 8.75
CA ASN A 192 18.73 18.26 9.30
C ASN A 192 18.67 17.64 10.71
N LYS A 193 17.69 18.02 11.53
CA LYS A 193 17.42 17.37 12.82
C LYS A 193 17.16 15.88 12.63
N PHE A 194 16.25 15.51 11.72
CA PHE A 194 15.92 14.10 11.45
C PHE A 194 17.08 13.32 10.83
N LEU A 195 17.81 13.92 9.88
CA LEU A 195 18.99 13.27 9.30
C LEU A 195 20.04 12.96 10.36
N LYS A 196 20.30 13.88 11.29
CA LYS A 196 21.22 13.65 12.42
C LYS A 196 20.75 12.53 13.34
N GLU A 197 19.46 12.51 13.68
CA GLU A 197 18.88 11.50 14.58
C GLU A 197 18.90 10.10 13.95
N ILE A 198 18.60 10.00 12.64
CA ILE A 198 18.69 8.75 11.89
C ILE A 198 20.14 8.25 11.80
N ARG A 199 21.10 9.12 11.45
CA ARG A 199 22.53 8.76 11.41
C ARG A 199 23.08 8.37 12.77
N PHE A 200 22.67 9.03 13.83
CA PHE A 200 23.02 8.64 15.19
C PHE A 200 22.53 7.22 15.52
N SER A 201 21.35 6.82 15.02
CA SER A 201 20.86 5.44 15.17
C SER A 201 21.79 4.46 14.45
N PHE A 202 22.24 4.79 13.24
CA PHE A 202 23.21 3.97 12.49
C PHE A 202 24.53 3.80 13.26
N GLU A 203 25.09 4.88 13.81
CA GLU A 203 26.31 4.85 14.64
C GLU A 203 26.18 3.96 15.87
N LYS A 204 24.96 3.83 16.43
CA LYS A 204 24.65 2.94 17.55
C LYS A 204 24.34 1.50 17.15
N GLY A 205 24.45 1.16 15.85
CA GLY A 205 24.10 -0.16 15.34
C GLY A 205 22.61 -0.48 15.42
N LYS A 206 21.76 0.54 15.53
CA LYS A 206 20.30 0.38 15.61
C LYS A 206 19.63 0.70 14.28
N THR A 207 18.47 0.10 14.03
CA THR A 207 17.61 0.44 12.90
C THR A 207 16.67 1.61 13.27
N PRO A 208 16.81 2.80 12.67
CA PRO A 208 15.86 3.88 12.90
C PRO A 208 14.49 3.55 12.31
N VAL A 209 13.45 3.85 13.08
CA VAL A 209 12.05 3.74 12.68
C VAL A 209 11.47 5.14 12.65
N LEU A 210 11.45 5.76 11.47
CA LEU A 210 10.83 7.06 11.26
C LEU A 210 9.32 6.89 11.11
N PHE A 211 8.55 7.55 11.95
CA PHE A 211 7.10 7.49 11.90
C PHE A 211 6.46 8.85 12.21
N THR A 212 5.27 9.08 11.66
CA THR A 212 4.48 10.28 11.96
C THR A 212 3.79 10.14 13.30
N SER A 213 3.68 11.22 14.07
CA SER A 213 2.89 11.21 15.31
C SER A 213 1.43 10.83 15.03
N ARG A 214 0.78 10.17 16.01
CA ARG A 214 -0.60 9.67 15.91
C ARG A 214 -1.65 10.72 16.30
N LYS A 215 -1.27 11.99 16.28
CA LYS A 215 -2.16 13.12 16.58
C LYS A 215 -2.97 13.49 15.34
N PHE A 216 -4.28 13.71 15.53
CA PHE A 216 -5.17 14.09 14.44
C PHE A 216 -5.20 15.61 14.28
N MET A 217 -5.16 16.09 13.05
CA MET A 217 -5.36 17.49 12.71
C MET A 217 -6.82 17.76 12.39
N SER A 218 -7.31 18.90 12.88
CA SER A 218 -8.66 19.37 12.58
C SER A 218 -8.61 20.32 11.37
N LEU A 219 -8.46 19.72 10.19
CA LEU A 219 -8.49 20.38 8.89
C LEU A 219 -9.66 19.83 8.07
N ASP A 220 -10.09 20.55 7.05
CA ASP A 220 -11.03 19.98 6.08
C ASP A 220 -10.36 18.86 5.25
N SER A 221 -11.17 18.08 4.52
CA SER A 221 -10.66 16.89 3.81
C SER A 221 -9.65 17.25 2.71
N SER A 222 -9.76 18.41 2.07
CA SER A 222 -8.86 18.83 1.00
C SER A 222 -7.54 19.36 1.55
N GLU A 223 -7.58 20.16 2.61
CA GLU A 223 -6.42 20.65 3.34
C GLU A 223 -5.64 19.49 3.96
N LEU A 224 -6.36 18.54 4.56
CA LEU A 224 -5.78 17.34 5.16
C LEU A 224 -5.04 16.49 4.13
N PHE A 225 -5.64 16.28 2.95
CA PHE A 225 -5.01 15.56 1.86
C PHE A 225 -3.71 16.25 1.38
N ASN A 226 -3.77 17.57 1.16
CA ASN A 226 -2.61 18.36 0.75
C ASN A 226 -1.52 18.34 1.80
N PHE A 227 -1.87 18.44 3.08
CA PHE A 227 -0.93 18.36 4.17
C PHE A 227 -0.21 17.01 4.25
N TYR A 228 -0.95 15.89 4.16
CA TYR A 228 -0.33 14.57 4.18
C TYR A 228 0.54 14.29 2.95
N ASN A 229 0.19 14.83 1.78
CA ASN A 229 1.06 14.77 0.62
C ASN A 229 2.37 15.54 0.85
N LEU A 230 2.29 16.75 1.42
CA LEU A 230 3.46 17.55 1.75
C LEU A 230 4.37 16.85 2.77
N LEU A 231 3.77 16.23 3.79
CA LEU A 231 4.48 15.44 4.80
C LEU A 231 5.17 14.22 4.17
N ALA A 232 4.49 13.50 3.28
CA ALA A 232 5.07 12.36 2.59
C ALA A 232 6.17 12.76 1.60
N CYS A 233 6.08 13.93 0.95
CA CYS A 233 7.16 14.53 0.17
C CYS A 233 8.38 14.84 1.04
N PHE A 234 8.18 15.39 2.25
CA PHE A 234 9.27 15.63 3.18
C PHE A 234 9.98 14.34 3.62
N ILE A 235 9.22 13.27 3.88
CA ILE A 235 9.79 11.95 4.16
C ILE A 235 10.59 11.42 2.96
N ALA A 236 10.07 11.62 1.75
CA ALA A 236 10.76 11.24 0.52
C ALA A 236 12.11 11.99 0.34
N GLU A 237 12.19 13.27 0.72
CA GLU A 237 13.44 14.02 0.72
C GLU A 237 14.46 13.46 1.73
N LEU A 238 14.03 13.01 2.90
CA LEU A 238 14.93 12.34 3.86
C LEU A 238 15.50 11.05 3.27
N VAL A 239 14.69 10.27 2.58
CA VAL A 239 15.15 9.04 1.89
C VAL A 239 16.11 9.38 0.75
N ALA A 240 15.85 10.46 -0.01
CA ALA A 240 16.74 10.90 -1.08
C ALA A 240 18.15 11.21 -0.57
N ASP A 241 18.25 11.82 0.63
CA ASP A 241 19.53 12.15 1.25
C ASP A 241 20.24 10.92 1.85
N LEU A 242 19.48 9.88 2.26
CA LEU A 242 20.01 8.69 2.96
C LEU A 242 20.20 7.48 2.05
N LYS A 243 19.76 7.51 0.81
CA LYS A 243 19.68 6.32 -0.07
C LYS A 243 20.99 5.59 -0.32
N TYR A 244 22.13 6.25 -0.17
CA TYR A 244 23.46 5.65 -0.30
C TYR A 244 24.05 5.19 1.05
N GLU A 245 23.38 5.49 2.15
CA GLU A 245 23.79 5.16 3.51
C GLU A 245 23.04 3.95 4.06
N ILE A 246 21.99 3.47 3.37
CA ILE A 246 21.12 2.39 3.83
C ILE A 246 21.26 1.13 2.95
N GLY A 247 21.19 -0.02 3.59
CA GLY A 247 21.25 -1.33 2.95
C GLY A 247 19.89 -1.87 2.51
N TYR A 248 18.80 -1.36 3.10
CA TYR A 248 17.41 -1.65 2.74
C TYR A 248 16.47 -0.59 3.30
N LEU A 249 15.28 -0.52 2.71
CA LEU A 249 14.20 0.35 3.15
C LEU A 249 12.93 -0.48 3.37
N ILE A 250 12.27 -0.31 4.51
CA ILE A 250 10.90 -0.79 4.72
C ILE A 250 9.98 0.44 4.74
N SER A 251 9.08 0.53 3.77
CA SER A 251 8.15 1.66 3.65
C SER A 251 6.72 1.18 3.86
N LYS A 252 6.09 1.64 4.96
CA LYS A 252 4.71 1.31 5.32
C LYS A 252 3.76 2.48 5.09
N GLY A 253 2.86 2.28 4.15
CA GLY A 253 1.86 3.25 3.71
C GLY A 253 1.94 3.52 2.21
N GLY A 254 0.82 3.36 1.49
CA GLY A 254 0.79 3.43 0.02
C GLY A 254 1.23 4.80 -0.53
N ILE A 255 0.68 5.90 0.01
CA ILE A 255 1.03 7.28 -0.42
C ILE A 255 2.51 7.56 -0.12
N THR A 256 2.97 7.24 1.09
CA THR A 256 4.37 7.43 1.49
C THR A 256 5.32 6.65 0.59
N THR A 257 5.04 5.37 0.34
CA THR A 257 5.86 4.53 -0.55
C THR A 257 5.89 5.09 -1.97
N ASN A 258 4.74 5.51 -2.50
CA ASN A 258 4.67 6.09 -3.84
C ASN A 258 5.54 7.34 -3.95
N LEU A 259 5.44 8.27 -3.00
CA LEU A 259 6.23 9.52 -3.02
C LEU A 259 7.73 9.28 -2.75
N ILE A 260 8.08 8.29 -1.93
CA ILE A 260 9.48 7.86 -1.80
C ILE A 260 10.02 7.39 -3.15
N LEU A 261 9.30 6.54 -3.86
CA LEU A 261 9.74 6.02 -5.15
C LEU A 261 9.79 7.13 -6.21
N SER A 262 8.73 7.93 -6.36
CA SER A 262 8.64 8.94 -7.42
C SER A 262 9.50 10.17 -7.12
N ASN A 263 9.41 10.76 -5.92
CA ASN A 263 10.04 12.04 -5.61
C ASN A 263 11.38 11.87 -4.89
N GLY A 264 11.49 10.87 -4.01
CA GLY A 264 12.72 10.63 -3.24
C GLY A 264 13.81 9.97 -4.07
N LEU A 265 13.44 8.94 -4.82
CA LEU A 265 14.37 8.15 -5.62
C LEU A 265 14.35 8.54 -7.10
N ASN A 266 13.36 9.31 -7.56
CA ASN A 266 13.09 9.61 -8.97
C ASN A 266 13.00 8.32 -9.82
N ALA A 267 12.28 7.33 -9.29
CA ALA A 267 12.14 6.04 -9.94
C ALA A 267 11.04 6.06 -10.99
N ASP A 268 11.40 5.88 -12.26
CA ASP A 268 10.44 5.64 -13.34
C ASP A 268 9.87 4.21 -13.26
N TYR A 269 10.67 3.28 -12.76
CA TYR A 269 10.29 1.89 -12.54
C TYR A 269 11.14 1.26 -11.44
N VAL A 270 10.66 0.12 -10.93
CA VAL A 270 11.35 -0.74 -9.97
C VAL A 270 11.23 -2.20 -10.41
N TYR A 271 12.17 -3.04 -10.00
CA TYR A 271 12.10 -4.47 -10.28
C TYR A 271 11.38 -5.18 -9.14
N LEU A 272 10.39 -6.02 -9.47
CA LEU A 272 9.70 -6.85 -8.49
C LEU A 272 10.55 -8.10 -8.19
N GLU A 273 11.02 -8.21 -6.96
CA GLU A 273 11.81 -9.39 -6.51
C GLU A 273 10.93 -10.51 -5.97
N GLY A 274 9.74 -10.18 -5.46
CA GLY A 274 8.78 -11.17 -4.95
C GLY A 274 7.94 -10.64 -3.80
N GLN A 275 7.29 -11.58 -3.09
CA GLN A 275 6.54 -11.29 -1.87
C GLN A 275 7.29 -11.85 -0.66
N ILE A 276 7.52 -10.98 0.34
CA ILE A 276 8.10 -11.40 1.62
C ILE A 276 7.02 -11.95 2.57
N LEU A 277 5.83 -11.36 2.54
CA LEU A 277 4.60 -11.85 3.15
C LEU A 277 3.44 -11.63 2.17
N THR A 278 2.34 -12.34 2.37
CA THR A 278 1.15 -12.21 1.51
C THR A 278 0.67 -10.75 1.42
N GLY A 279 0.70 -10.20 0.19
CA GLY A 279 0.31 -8.81 -0.06
C GLY A 279 1.38 -7.77 0.26
N ILE A 280 2.61 -8.18 0.64
CA ILE A 280 3.73 -7.31 0.92
C ILE A 280 4.88 -7.68 -0.02
N SER A 281 5.22 -6.77 -0.92
CA SER A 281 6.21 -7.02 -1.97
C SER A 281 7.56 -6.43 -1.62
N VAL A 282 8.60 -7.04 -2.15
CA VAL A 282 9.95 -6.50 -2.19
C VAL A 282 10.26 -6.09 -3.62
N VAL A 283 10.70 -4.86 -3.79
CA VAL A 283 11.17 -4.32 -5.05
C VAL A 283 12.61 -3.85 -4.91
N THR A 284 13.35 -3.77 -6.01
CA THR A 284 14.67 -3.14 -6.03
C THR A 284 14.69 -1.93 -6.94
N TYR A 285 15.42 -0.90 -6.51
CA TYR A 285 15.69 0.31 -7.25
C TYR A 285 17.19 0.42 -7.56
N ASN A 286 17.55 0.67 -8.81
CA ASN A 286 18.95 0.84 -9.22
C ASN A 286 19.46 2.20 -8.76
N LEU A 287 20.46 2.21 -7.89
CA LEU A 287 21.21 3.40 -7.53
C LEU A 287 22.22 3.76 -8.65
N LYS A 288 22.71 4.99 -8.69
CA LYS A 288 23.65 5.45 -9.74
C LYS A 288 25.00 4.74 -9.75
N ASN A 289 25.35 4.03 -8.67
CA ASN A 289 26.58 3.24 -8.52
C ASN A 289 26.40 1.75 -8.85
N ASP A 290 25.36 1.42 -9.61
CA ASP A 290 24.94 0.05 -9.99
C ASP A 290 24.51 -0.84 -8.81
N GLU A 291 24.47 -0.31 -7.59
CA GLU A 291 23.87 -1.01 -6.45
C GLU A 291 22.34 -1.00 -6.56
N LYS A 292 21.73 -2.06 -6.05
CA LYS A 292 20.27 -2.21 -6.01
C LYS A 292 19.77 -2.06 -4.59
N LEU A 293 19.04 -0.96 -4.32
CA LEU A 293 18.40 -0.75 -3.03
C LEU A 293 17.14 -1.60 -2.93
N PRO A 294 17.07 -2.59 -2.03
CA PRO A 294 15.85 -3.34 -1.77
C PRO A 294 14.88 -2.51 -0.92
N ILE A 295 13.63 -2.51 -1.35
CA ILE A 295 12.55 -1.74 -0.72
C ILE A 295 11.37 -2.67 -0.48
N VAL A 296 10.98 -2.83 0.78
CA VAL A 296 9.74 -3.50 1.14
C VAL A 296 8.59 -2.50 1.03
N THR A 297 7.64 -2.80 0.15
CA THR A 297 6.43 -2.00 -0.04
C THR A 297 5.30 -2.59 0.78
N HIS A 298 5.07 -2.03 1.98
CA HIS A 298 4.08 -2.53 2.92
C HIS A 298 2.83 -1.64 2.93
N PRO A 299 1.67 -2.11 2.42
CA PRO A 299 0.43 -1.34 2.50
C PRO A 299 0.00 -1.08 3.95
N GLY A 300 -0.70 0.03 4.19
CA GLY A 300 -1.09 0.45 5.54
C GLY A 300 -1.99 -0.54 6.28
N ASN A 301 -2.90 -1.20 5.57
CA ASN A 301 -3.96 -2.06 6.12
C ASN A 301 -3.78 -3.55 5.83
N ILE A 302 -2.56 -4.01 5.52
CA ILE A 302 -2.25 -5.41 5.20
C ILE A 302 -1.43 -6.05 6.31
N GLY A 303 -1.60 -7.37 6.45
CA GLY A 303 -0.84 -8.23 7.36
C GLY A 303 -1.50 -8.41 8.73
N THR A 304 -0.78 -9.09 9.62
CA THR A 304 -1.14 -9.31 11.02
C THR A 304 -0.49 -8.22 11.90
N LYS A 305 -0.81 -8.20 13.18
CA LYS A 305 -0.20 -7.29 14.17
C LYS A 305 1.34 -7.40 14.22
N ASP A 306 1.91 -8.55 13.86
CA ASP A 306 3.35 -8.84 13.93
C ASP A 306 4.04 -8.74 12.56
N SER A 307 3.30 -8.40 11.49
CA SER A 307 3.86 -8.43 10.13
C SER A 307 5.07 -7.52 9.95
N LEU A 308 5.10 -6.35 10.59
CA LEU A 308 6.23 -5.43 10.49
C LEU A 308 7.47 -5.95 11.20
N VAL A 309 7.28 -6.65 12.34
CA VAL A 309 8.34 -7.36 13.07
C VAL A 309 8.90 -8.51 12.24
N ASN A 310 8.01 -9.31 11.64
CA ASN A 310 8.39 -10.50 10.84
C ASN A 310 9.12 -10.14 9.53
N ILE A 311 8.97 -8.90 9.06
CA ILE A 311 9.66 -8.41 7.85
C ILE A 311 11.05 -7.86 8.20
N TRP A 312 11.18 -7.26 9.35
CA TRP A 312 12.44 -6.68 9.82
C TRP A 312 13.40 -7.75 10.37
#